data_e4bafea52982f3cc44b82f7d92e89f98
#
_entry.id   e4bafea52982f3cc44b82f7d92e89f98
#
_cell.length_a   1.000
_cell.length_b   1.000
_cell.length_c   1.000
_cell.angle_alpha   90.00
_cell.angle_beta   90.00
_cell.angle_gamma   90.00
#
_symmetry.space_group_name_H-M   'P 1'
#
loop_
_entity.id
_entity.type
_entity.pdbx_description
1 polymer ?
#
loop_
_entity_poly.entity_id
_entity_poly.type
_entity_poly.pdbx_seq_one_letter_code
_entity_poly.pdbx_strand_id
1 'polypeptide(L)'
;MGKIEEAIKQSEFKDSYNKVVVNLLYTHSYLVSFQTAVLKPMDLSPEQYNVLRILRGQQGKPATIAAIQERMLNTMSNASRLVDKLKAKELVKREE
;
A
#
# COMPACT_ATOMS: atom_id res chain seq x y z
N MET A 1 -19.74 -10.79 2.27
CA MET A 1 -18.61 -11.68 2.64
C MET A 1 -19.07 -12.69 3.65
N GLY A 2 -18.64 -13.95 3.54
CA GLY A 2 -18.85 -14.97 4.53
C GLY A 2 -18.02 -14.71 5.79
N LYS A 3 -18.16 -15.62 6.74
CA LYS A 3 -17.34 -15.55 7.95
C LYS A 3 -15.88 -15.87 7.63
N ILE A 4 -14.96 -15.30 8.40
CA ILE A 4 -13.53 -15.54 8.20
C ILE A 4 -13.18 -17.03 8.29
N GLU A 5 -13.86 -17.78 9.16
CA GLU A 5 -13.65 -19.22 9.30
C GLU A 5 -13.89 -19.96 7.99
N GLU A 6 -14.90 -19.56 7.23
CA GLU A 6 -15.21 -20.15 5.93
C GLU A 6 -14.17 -19.77 4.88
N ALA A 7 -13.77 -18.50 4.86
CA ALA A 7 -12.85 -17.98 3.87
C ALA A 7 -11.47 -18.64 3.93
N ILE A 8 -10.96 -18.88 5.12
CA ILE A 8 -9.64 -19.50 5.33
C ILE A 8 -9.72 -20.98 5.67
N LYS A 9 -10.94 -21.53 5.70
CA LYS A 9 -11.20 -22.96 6.01
C LYS A 9 -10.62 -23.39 7.35
N GLN A 10 -10.74 -22.52 8.34
CA GLN A 10 -10.28 -22.75 9.70
C GLN A 10 -11.45 -22.52 10.66
N SER A 11 -11.87 -23.55 11.38
CA SER A 11 -13.04 -23.48 12.27
C SER A 11 -12.71 -23.01 13.68
N GLU A 12 -11.45 -23.13 14.09
CA GLU A 12 -11.04 -22.79 15.44
C GLU A 12 -9.86 -21.83 15.43
N PHE A 13 -9.83 -20.91 16.38
CA PHE A 13 -8.74 -19.98 16.62
C PHE A 13 -8.27 -20.12 18.06
N LYS A 14 -6.98 -19.88 18.29
CA LYS A 14 -6.36 -19.97 19.61
C LYS A 14 -7.08 -19.08 20.63
N ASP A 15 -7.48 -17.87 20.20
CA ASP A 15 -8.23 -16.92 21.03
C ASP A 15 -8.82 -15.84 20.13
N SER A 16 -9.61 -14.93 20.73
CA SER A 16 -10.25 -13.82 20.00
C SER A 16 -9.23 -12.88 19.38
N TYR A 17 -8.11 -12.63 20.05
CA TYR A 17 -7.04 -11.77 19.54
C TYR A 17 -6.45 -12.39 18.26
N ASN A 18 -6.14 -13.68 18.29
CA ASN A 18 -5.60 -14.36 17.11
C ASN A 18 -6.58 -14.32 15.94
N LYS A 19 -7.88 -14.49 16.21
CA LYS A 19 -8.92 -14.38 15.18
C LYS A 19 -8.92 -12.98 14.55
N VAL A 20 -8.81 -11.94 15.35
CA VAL A 20 -8.76 -10.55 14.85
C VAL A 20 -7.54 -10.36 13.96
N VAL A 21 -6.36 -10.82 14.38
CA VAL A 21 -5.13 -10.69 13.59
C VAL A 21 -5.28 -11.40 12.25
N VAL A 22 -5.76 -12.63 12.24
CA VAL A 22 -5.94 -13.41 11.00
C VAL A 22 -6.95 -12.72 10.09
N ASN A 23 -8.04 -12.20 10.65
CA ASN A 23 -9.06 -11.48 9.89
C ASN A 23 -8.48 -10.24 9.24
N LEU A 24 -7.67 -9.46 9.96
CA LEU A 24 -7.03 -8.27 9.42
C LEU A 24 -6.04 -8.63 8.30
N LEU A 25 -5.25 -9.67 8.49
CA LEU A 25 -4.30 -10.11 7.47
C LEU A 25 -5.01 -10.59 6.20
N TYR A 26 -6.08 -11.35 6.36
CA TYR A 26 -6.87 -11.80 5.22
C TYR A 26 -7.50 -10.62 4.48
N THR A 27 -8.12 -9.70 5.21
CA THR A 27 -8.76 -8.50 4.64
C THR A 27 -7.73 -7.64 3.92
N HIS A 28 -6.57 -7.42 4.53
CA HIS A 28 -5.48 -6.67 3.92
C HIS A 28 -5.04 -7.32 2.60
N SER A 29 -4.82 -8.62 2.59
CA SER A 29 -4.42 -9.35 1.40
C SER A 29 -5.45 -9.21 0.28
N TYR A 30 -6.73 -9.31 0.61
CA TYR A 30 -7.82 -9.13 -0.34
C TYR A 30 -7.82 -7.71 -0.93
N LEU A 31 -7.67 -6.70 -0.08
CA LEU A 31 -7.64 -5.31 -0.52
C LEU A 31 -6.44 -5.01 -1.41
N VAL A 32 -5.27 -5.55 -1.08
CA VAL A 32 -4.06 -5.36 -1.89
C VAL A 32 -4.24 -5.99 -3.27
N SER A 33 -4.83 -7.18 -3.33
CA SER A 33 -5.12 -7.83 -4.61
C SER A 33 -6.08 -7.00 -5.46
N PHE A 34 -7.10 -6.45 -4.85
CA PHE A 34 -8.06 -5.57 -5.53
C PHE A 34 -7.37 -4.30 -6.04
N GLN A 35 -6.57 -3.63 -5.21
CA GLN A 35 -5.82 -2.45 -5.61
C GLN A 35 -4.89 -2.74 -6.79
N THR A 36 -4.18 -3.87 -6.71
CA THR A 36 -3.25 -4.28 -7.77
C THR A 36 -3.98 -4.42 -9.09
N ALA A 37 -5.15 -5.06 -9.09
CA ALA A 37 -5.96 -5.22 -10.29
C ALA A 37 -6.43 -3.89 -10.86
N VAL A 38 -6.85 -2.95 -10.00
CA VAL A 38 -7.32 -1.62 -10.42
C VAL A 38 -6.17 -0.78 -10.99
N LEU A 39 -4.99 -0.86 -10.40
CA LEU A 39 -3.84 -0.04 -10.77
C LEU A 39 -3.05 -0.59 -11.97
N LYS A 40 -3.19 -1.88 -12.26
CA LYS A 40 -2.44 -2.53 -13.33
C LYS A 40 -2.57 -1.85 -14.70
N PRO A 41 -3.78 -1.47 -15.15
CA PRO A 41 -3.92 -0.77 -16.42
C PRO A 41 -3.19 0.57 -16.49
N MET A 42 -2.92 1.18 -15.34
CA MET A 42 -2.18 2.45 -15.24
C MET A 42 -0.68 2.23 -15.06
N ASP A 43 -0.24 0.98 -15.05
CA ASP A 43 1.16 0.59 -14.83
C ASP A 43 1.69 1.12 -13.49
N LEU A 44 0.87 1.01 -12.44
CA LEU A 44 1.22 1.43 -11.09
C LEU A 44 1.08 0.26 -10.12
N SER A 45 2.00 0.19 -9.16
CA SER A 45 1.87 -0.70 -8.00
C SER A 45 1.14 0.04 -6.87
N PRO A 46 0.61 -0.67 -5.87
CA PRO A 46 0.04 -0.01 -4.70
C PRO A 46 1.04 0.90 -3.98
N GLU A 47 2.31 0.52 -3.91
CA GLU A 47 3.35 1.33 -3.27
C GLU A 47 3.63 2.61 -4.06
N GLN A 48 3.69 2.52 -5.38
CA GLN A 48 3.85 3.69 -6.25
C GLN A 48 2.65 4.63 -6.10
N TYR A 49 1.46 4.06 -6.05
CA TYR A 49 0.25 4.85 -5.84
C TYR A 49 0.27 5.54 -4.48
N ASN A 50 0.78 4.86 -3.44
CA ASN A 50 0.91 5.44 -2.11
C ASN A 50 1.80 6.69 -2.13
N VAL A 51 2.93 6.64 -2.84
CA VAL A 51 3.80 7.83 -3.00
C VAL A 51 3.02 8.97 -3.65
N LEU A 52 2.29 8.69 -4.73
CA LEU A 52 1.52 9.73 -5.42
C LEU A 52 0.45 10.33 -4.51
N ARG A 53 -0.20 9.53 -3.67
CA ARG A 53 -1.18 10.04 -2.72
C ARG A 53 -0.55 10.97 -1.68
N ILE A 54 0.63 10.61 -1.19
CA ILE A 54 1.36 11.44 -0.23
C ILE A 54 1.70 12.79 -0.88
N LEU A 55 2.22 12.77 -2.10
CA LEU A 55 2.56 14.00 -2.83
C LEU A 55 1.34 14.84 -3.14
N ARG A 56 0.23 14.20 -3.50
CA ARG A 56 -1.03 14.90 -3.74
C ARG A 56 -1.49 15.67 -2.49
N GLY A 57 -1.29 15.08 -1.32
CA GLY A 57 -1.61 15.72 -0.05
C GLY A 57 -0.76 16.93 0.27
N GLN A 58 0.38 17.10 -0.39
CA GLN A 58 1.26 18.26 -0.22
C GLN A 58 0.75 19.53 -0.92
N GLN A 59 -0.28 19.42 -1.75
CA GLN A 59 -0.90 20.56 -2.41
C GLN A 59 0.11 21.42 -3.21
N GLY A 60 0.96 20.76 -3.96
CA GLY A 60 1.96 21.41 -4.79
C GLY A 60 3.29 21.70 -4.10
N LYS A 61 3.38 21.48 -2.80
CA LYS A 61 4.62 21.67 -2.06
C LYS A 61 5.51 20.45 -2.21
N PRO A 62 6.82 20.60 -2.34
CA PRO A 62 7.72 19.45 -2.41
C PRO A 62 7.79 18.73 -1.06
N ALA A 63 8.14 17.45 -1.11
CA ALA A 63 8.40 16.63 0.07
C ALA A 63 9.76 15.95 -0.10
N THR A 64 10.46 15.75 1.01
CA THR A 64 11.71 15.01 0.99
C THR A 64 11.44 13.52 0.91
N ILE A 65 12.43 12.76 0.44
CA ILE A 65 12.35 11.30 0.43
C ILE A 65 12.09 10.77 1.85
N ALA A 66 12.76 11.35 2.85
CA ALA A 66 12.58 10.93 4.25
C ALA A 66 11.13 11.15 4.71
N ALA A 67 10.53 12.28 4.35
CA ALA A 67 9.13 12.55 4.71
C ALA A 67 8.17 11.58 4.03
N ILE A 68 8.43 11.23 2.77
CA ILE A 68 7.63 10.24 2.06
C ILE A 68 7.76 8.89 2.76
N GLN A 69 8.99 8.48 3.10
CA GLN A 69 9.24 7.20 3.77
C GLN A 69 8.47 7.09 5.08
N GLU A 70 8.42 8.16 5.87
CA GLU A 70 7.69 8.17 7.13
C GLU A 70 6.18 7.98 6.96
N ARG A 71 5.64 8.37 5.81
CA ARG A 71 4.20 8.33 5.54
C ARG A 71 3.76 7.10 4.77
N MET A 72 4.69 6.26 4.34
CA MET A 72 4.33 5.05 3.61
C MET A 72 3.52 4.11 4.50
N LEU A 73 2.42 3.58 3.96
CA LEU A 73 1.60 2.62 4.68
C LEU A 73 2.36 1.33 4.96
N ASN A 74 3.19 0.91 4.02
CA ASN A 74 4.09 -0.22 4.23
C ASN A 74 5.46 0.33 4.61
N THR A 75 5.83 0.17 5.89
CA THR A 75 7.09 0.68 6.43
C THR A 75 8.32 0.03 5.81
N MET A 76 8.16 -1.13 5.18
CA MET A 76 9.24 -1.85 4.51
C MET A 76 9.47 -1.36 3.08
N SER A 77 8.66 -0.45 2.58
CA SER A 77 8.84 0.13 1.25
C SER A 77 10.11 0.96 1.17
N ASN A 78 10.68 1.04 -0.03
CA ASN A 78 11.84 1.89 -0.31
C ASN A 78 11.36 3.10 -1.10
N ALA A 79 11.15 4.23 -0.41
CA ALA A 79 10.61 5.44 -1.01
C ALA A 79 11.51 6.00 -2.10
N SER A 80 12.83 5.97 -1.90
CA SER A 80 13.78 6.47 -2.91
C SER A 80 13.65 5.71 -4.22
N ARG A 81 13.58 4.39 -4.16
CA ARG A 81 13.43 3.54 -5.33
C ARG A 81 12.08 3.77 -6.02
N LEU A 82 11.01 3.91 -5.24
CA LEU A 82 9.68 4.17 -5.77
C LEU A 82 9.62 5.52 -6.49
N VAL A 83 10.24 6.54 -5.92
CA VAL A 83 10.31 7.88 -6.54
C VAL A 83 11.10 7.81 -7.85
N ASP A 84 12.21 7.08 -7.88
CA ASP A 84 12.99 6.92 -9.11
C ASP A 84 12.16 6.28 -10.22
N LYS A 85 11.38 5.25 -9.89
CA LYS A 85 10.49 4.60 -10.86
C LYS A 85 9.40 5.54 -11.36
N LEU A 86 8.81 6.34 -10.47
CA LEU A 86 7.78 7.30 -10.84
C LEU A 86 8.35 8.44 -11.68
N LYS A 87 9.57 8.86 -11.38
CA LYS A 87 10.29 9.86 -12.19
C LYS A 87 10.51 9.34 -13.61
N ALA A 88 10.91 8.08 -13.75
CA ALA A 88 11.10 7.45 -15.06
C ALA A 88 9.80 7.43 -15.88
N LYS A 89 8.65 7.36 -15.21
CA LYS A 89 7.33 7.41 -15.85
C LYS A 89 6.83 8.84 -16.05
N GLU A 90 7.62 9.83 -15.68
CA GLU A 90 7.29 11.25 -15.78
C GLU A 90 6.07 11.66 -14.94
N LEU A 91 5.81 10.92 -13.86
CA LEU A 91 4.69 11.20 -12.96
C LEU A 91 5.08 12.10 -11.80
N VAL A 92 6.37 12.21 -11.50
CA VAL A 92 6.90 13.10 -10.47
C VAL A 92 8.14 13.79 -10.97
N LYS A 93 8.46 14.93 -10.35
CA LYS A 93 9.69 15.67 -10.58
C LYS A 93 10.54 15.60 -9.33
N ARG A 94 11.85 15.57 -9.51
CA ARG A 94 12.80 15.59 -8.41
C ARG A 94 13.57 16.90 -8.45
N GLU A 95 13.46 17.69 -7.39
CA GLU A 95 14.20 18.93 -7.22
C GLU A 95 15.30 18.70 -6.18
N GLU A 96 16.43 19.31 -6.39
CA GLU A 96 17.54 19.20 -5.43
C GLU A 96 17.61 20.41 -4.50
#